data_27a024b562ae8e7f45bf0e851b50cf56
#
_entry.id   27a024b562ae8e7f45bf0e851b50cf56
#
_cell.length_a   1.000
_cell.length_b   1.000
_cell.length_c   1.000
_cell.angle_alpha   90.00
_cell.angle_beta   90.00
_cell.angle_gamma   90.00
#
_symmetry.space_group_name_H-M   'P 1'
#
loop_
_entity.id
_entity.type
_entity.pdbx_description
1 polymer ?
#
loop_
_entity_poly.entity_id
_entity_poly.type
_entity_poly.pdbx_seq_one_letter_code
_entity_poly.pdbx_strand_id
1 'polypeptide(L)'
;MVLCSSITLSACALGPRPTLVENLPVGDANIVSLLDTFALVDSAEFTASYRIHVNYGNTAATAIVTQGEQERSITIGDTRYLIETGRTRTCDLASSSCSQGLDDTKVSDLQITHQFWSRATERRLRIDASRNIGPSESYLAEFADTKVNCVSVPVVGGTKVYCATDDGVLAHYAGPDLLIELTGYSTTVNRKLFSIGGT
;
A
#
# COMPACT_ATOMS: atom_id res chain seq x y z
N MET A 1 17.01 65.97 2.21
CA MET A 1 17.24 65.08 3.34
C MET A 1 16.26 63.95 3.15
N VAL A 2 16.71 62.81 2.54
CA VAL A 2 15.89 61.68 2.15
C VAL A 2 16.14 60.60 3.18
N LEU A 3 15.14 60.22 3.98
CA LEU A 3 15.19 59.12 4.93
C LEU A 3 14.96 57.79 4.16
N CYS A 4 16.01 56.98 4.07
CA CYS A 4 15.90 55.58 3.63
C CYS A 4 15.40 54.71 4.79
N SER A 5 14.15 54.24 4.75
CA SER A 5 13.62 53.24 5.68
C SER A 5 14.07 51.83 5.24
N SER A 6 14.96 51.24 6.00
CA SER A 6 15.39 49.85 5.81
C SER A 6 14.32 48.87 6.30
N ILE A 7 13.66 48.15 5.40
CA ILE A 7 12.73 47.05 5.73
C ILE A 7 13.58 45.80 5.95
N THR A 8 13.72 45.35 7.19
CA THR A 8 14.31 44.04 7.53
C THR A 8 13.29 42.93 7.27
N LEU A 9 13.51 42.17 6.21
CA LEU A 9 12.79 40.93 5.96
C LEU A 9 13.23 39.88 7.00
N SER A 10 12.36 39.62 7.98
CA SER A 10 12.52 38.47 8.88
C SER A 10 12.28 37.20 8.09
N ALA A 11 13.34 36.53 7.64
CA ALA A 11 13.25 35.18 7.09
C ALA A 11 12.73 34.26 8.22
N CYS A 12 11.52 33.70 8.06
CA CYS A 12 11.06 32.59 8.88
C CYS A 12 12.05 31.44 8.72
N ALA A 13 12.93 31.22 9.69
CA ALA A 13 13.77 30.07 9.77
C ALA A 13 12.85 28.84 9.91
N LEU A 14 12.62 28.12 8.78
CA LEU A 14 12.05 26.79 8.82
C LEU A 14 13.00 25.95 9.67
N GLY A 15 12.55 25.54 10.86
CA GLY A 15 13.29 24.62 11.72
C GLY A 15 13.66 23.32 10.95
N PRO A 16 14.60 22.53 11.48
CA PRO A 16 14.97 21.28 10.83
C PRO A 16 13.71 20.44 10.59
N ARG A 17 13.51 20.02 9.33
CA ARG A 17 12.40 19.12 8.98
C ARG A 17 12.51 17.87 9.83
N PRO A 18 11.42 17.44 10.50
CA PRO A 18 11.46 16.19 11.23
C PRO A 18 11.86 15.08 10.24
N THR A 19 12.93 14.38 10.54
CA THR A 19 13.31 13.18 9.79
C THR A 19 12.21 12.15 10.01
N LEU A 20 11.63 11.65 8.92
CA LEU A 20 10.70 10.52 8.96
C LEU A 20 11.49 9.33 9.51
N VAL A 21 11.25 8.96 10.77
CA VAL A 21 11.82 7.74 11.34
C VAL A 21 11.05 6.58 10.74
N GLU A 22 11.66 5.90 9.76
CA GLU A 22 11.02 4.78 9.06
C GLU A 22 10.66 3.60 9.99
N ASN A 23 11.33 3.50 11.14
CA ASN A 23 11.17 2.41 12.12
C ASN A 23 10.78 2.95 13.50
N LEU A 24 9.61 3.59 13.60
CA LEU A 24 9.04 3.88 14.90
C LEU A 24 8.81 2.57 15.67
N PRO A 25 9.32 2.43 16.91
CA PRO A 25 9.05 1.24 17.71
C PRO A 25 7.55 1.13 17.97
N VAL A 26 6.99 -0.05 17.70
CA VAL A 26 5.59 -0.37 17.98
C VAL A 26 5.56 -1.18 19.26
N GLY A 27 4.84 -0.70 20.28
CA GLY A 27 4.73 -1.38 21.58
C GLY A 27 3.54 -2.34 21.68
N ASP A 28 2.62 -2.31 20.72
CA ASP A 28 1.43 -3.16 20.70
C ASP A 28 1.74 -4.52 20.08
N ALA A 29 1.61 -5.59 20.88
CA ALA A 29 2.00 -6.94 20.48
C ALA A 29 1.18 -7.49 19.28
N ASN A 30 -0.12 -7.14 19.16
CA ASN A 30 -0.96 -7.57 18.05
C ASN A 30 -0.47 -6.93 16.75
N ILE A 31 -0.14 -5.64 16.79
CA ILE A 31 0.37 -4.91 15.63
C ILE A 31 1.76 -5.43 15.23
N VAL A 32 2.64 -5.69 16.21
CA VAL A 32 3.97 -6.27 15.94
C VAL A 32 3.83 -7.61 15.23
N SER A 33 2.98 -8.50 15.73
CA SER A 33 2.73 -9.81 15.12
C SER A 33 2.26 -9.69 13.67
N LEU A 34 1.35 -8.74 13.36
CA LEU A 34 0.88 -8.54 12.01
C LEU A 34 1.96 -7.92 11.09
N LEU A 35 2.80 -7.02 11.63
CA LEU A 35 3.95 -6.47 10.90
C LEU A 35 4.97 -7.56 10.54
N ASP A 36 5.23 -8.48 11.47
CA ASP A 36 6.11 -9.63 11.23
C ASP A 36 5.51 -10.54 10.14
N THR A 37 4.20 -10.73 10.14
CA THR A 37 3.50 -11.43 9.06
C THR A 37 3.65 -10.70 7.73
N PHE A 38 3.41 -9.39 7.66
CA PHE A 38 3.58 -8.62 6.42
C PHE A 38 5.00 -8.68 5.86
N ALA A 39 6.03 -8.82 6.71
CA ALA A 39 7.42 -8.93 6.26
C ALA A 39 7.69 -10.21 5.43
N LEU A 40 6.84 -11.23 5.54
CA LEU A 40 6.98 -12.47 4.76
C LEU A 40 6.65 -12.29 3.28
N VAL A 41 5.89 -11.26 2.92
CA VAL A 41 5.45 -11.01 1.53
C VAL A 41 6.62 -10.87 0.55
N ASP A 42 7.77 -10.36 1.00
CA ASP A 42 8.92 -10.14 0.11
C ASP A 42 9.50 -11.46 -0.45
N SER A 43 9.27 -12.60 0.25
CA SER A 43 9.72 -13.93 -0.16
C SER A 43 8.58 -14.82 -0.68
N ALA A 44 7.34 -14.35 -0.66
CA ALA A 44 6.18 -15.14 -1.08
C ALA A 44 6.03 -15.15 -2.61
N GLU A 45 5.66 -16.30 -3.14
CA GLU A 45 5.20 -16.44 -4.53
C GLU A 45 3.69 -16.58 -4.55
N PHE A 46 3.00 -15.71 -5.29
CA PHE A 46 1.53 -15.70 -5.28
C PHE A 46 0.92 -14.98 -6.47
N THR A 47 -0.39 -15.17 -6.62
CA THR A 47 -1.28 -14.31 -7.40
C THR A 47 -2.50 -13.98 -6.55
N ALA A 48 -2.78 -12.69 -6.41
CA ALA A 48 -3.88 -12.16 -5.60
C ALA A 48 -4.71 -11.15 -6.39
N SER A 49 -6.02 -11.26 -6.30
CA SER A 49 -6.99 -10.32 -6.93
C SER A 49 -7.70 -9.53 -5.85
N TYR A 50 -8.00 -8.26 -6.14
CA TYR A 50 -8.56 -7.33 -5.17
C TYR A 50 -9.70 -6.50 -5.75
N ARG A 51 -10.62 -6.12 -4.88
CA ARG A 51 -11.54 -5.01 -5.06
C ARG A 51 -11.03 -3.82 -4.28
N ILE A 52 -11.06 -2.64 -4.90
CA ILE A 52 -10.69 -1.35 -4.32
C ILE A 52 -11.93 -0.49 -4.32
N HIS A 53 -12.21 0.17 -3.21
CA HIS A 53 -13.25 1.17 -3.09
C HIS A 53 -12.71 2.40 -2.38
N VAL A 54 -12.74 3.55 -3.06
CA VAL A 54 -12.37 4.85 -2.49
C VAL A 54 -13.64 5.53 -2.02
N ASN A 55 -13.74 5.78 -0.72
CA ASN A 55 -14.96 6.34 -0.11
C ASN A 55 -15.22 7.78 -0.58
N TYR A 56 -14.16 8.58 -0.80
CA TYR A 56 -14.28 9.90 -1.39
C TYR A 56 -14.46 9.78 -2.90
N GLY A 57 -15.58 10.27 -3.40
CA GLY A 57 -15.91 10.19 -4.83
C GLY A 57 -16.55 8.87 -5.26
N ASN A 58 -16.71 7.90 -4.36
CA ASN A 58 -17.33 6.60 -4.63
C ASN A 58 -16.72 5.91 -5.85
N THR A 59 -15.39 5.92 -5.93
CA THR A 59 -14.64 5.31 -7.03
C THR A 59 -14.32 3.87 -6.70
N ALA A 60 -14.55 2.96 -7.65
CA ALA A 60 -14.21 1.55 -7.52
C ALA A 60 -13.24 1.10 -8.62
N ALA A 61 -12.33 0.21 -8.28
CA ALA A 61 -11.39 -0.41 -9.19
C ALA A 61 -11.11 -1.85 -8.77
N THR A 62 -10.42 -2.58 -9.65
CA THR A 62 -9.86 -3.90 -9.34
C THR A 62 -8.35 -3.85 -9.42
N ALA A 63 -7.68 -4.73 -8.68
CA ALA A 63 -6.26 -4.94 -8.85
C ALA A 63 -5.92 -6.43 -8.90
N ILE A 64 -4.83 -6.76 -9.58
CA ILE A 64 -4.24 -8.09 -9.59
C ILE A 64 -2.74 -7.91 -9.31
N VAL A 65 -2.25 -8.61 -8.31
CA VAL A 65 -0.84 -8.66 -7.94
C VAL A 65 -0.35 -10.07 -8.16
N THR A 66 0.71 -10.26 -8.92
CA THR A 66 1.43 -11.52 -9.00
C THR A 66 2.90 -11.28 -8.69
N GLN A 67 3.49 -12.15 -7.92
CA GLN A 67 4.86 -12.08 -7.49
C GLN A 67 5.52 -13.44 -7.65
N GLY A 68 6.67 -13.46 -8.34
CA GLY A 68 7.61 -14.56 -8.39
C GLY A 68 8.91 -14.16 -7.70
N GLU A 69 9.92 -15.02 -7.76
CA GLU A 69 11.18 -14.88 -7.04
C GLU A 69 11.91 -13.55 -7.33
N GLN A 70 11.91 -13.07 -8.60
CA GLN A 70 12.66 -11.88 -9.03
C GLN A 70 11.82 -10.87 -9.81
N GLU A 71 10.54 -11.10 -9.91
CA GLU A 71 9.63 -10.30 -10.71
C GLU A 71 8.30 -10.11 -10.00
N ARG A 72 7.72 -8.93 -10.18
CA ARG A 72 6.42 -8.58 -9.65
C ARG A 72 5.61 -7.82 -10.69
N SER A 73 4.35 -8.18 -10.85
CA SER A 73 3.40 -7.43 -11.66
C SER A 73 2.24 -6.97 -10.81
N ILE A 74 1.88 -5.70 -10.94
CA ILE A 74 0.74 -5.10 -10.23
C ILE A 74 -0.13 -4.43 -11.27
N THR A 75 -1.32 -4.95 -11.48
CA THR A 75 -2.31 -4.36 -12.37
C THR A 75 -3.36 -3.66 -11.53
N ILE A 76 -3.67 -2.39 -11.82
CA ILE A 76 -4.70 -1.58 -11.16
C ILE A 76 -5.52 -0.93 -12.26
N GLY A 77 -6.76 -1.38 -12.46
CA GLY A 77 -7.55 -0.99 -13.63
C GLY A 77 -6.78 -1.29 -14.92
N ASP A 78 -6.58 -0.27 -15.77
CA ASP A 78 -5.86 -0.39 -17.03
C ASP A 78 -4.33 -0.13 -16.90
N THR A 79 -3.82 0.13 -15.70
CA THR A 79 -2.40 0.38 -15.46
C THR A 79 -1.72 -0.87 -14.91
N ARG A 80 -0.63 -1.30 -15.56
CA ARG A 80 0.20 -2.43 -15.09
C ARG A 80 1.62 -1.96 -14.81
N TYR A 81 2.08 -2.22 -13.60
CA TYR A 81 3.48 -2.06 -13.19
C TYR A 81 4.18 -3.40 -13.34
N LEU A 82 5.29 -3.40 -14.07
CA LEU A 82 6.19 -4.54 -14.21
C LEU A 82 7.50 -4.20 -13.50
N ILE A 83 7.84 -4.97 -12.49
CA ILE A 83 9.00 -4.77 -11.62
C ILE A 83 9.86 -6.03 -11.73
N GLU A 84 11.02 -5.89 -12.36
CA GLU A 84 12.01 -6.92 -12.56
C GLU A 84 13.35 -6.44 -11.96
N THR A 85 14.28 -7.34 -11.70
CA THR A 85 15.60 -6.95 -11.22
C THR A 85 16.28 -5.99 -12.21
N GLY A 86 16.53 -4.76 -11.78
CA GLY A 86 17.19 -3.72 -12.59
C GLY A 86 16.31 -3.06 -13.66
N ARG A 87 15.04 -3.42 -13.78
CA ARG A 87 14.13 -2.84 -14.77
C ARG A 87 12.73 -2.67 -14.22
N THR A 88 12.19 -1.46 -14.38
CA THR A 88 10.79 -1.15 -14.03
C THR A 88 10.08 -0.50 -15.21
N ARG A 89 8.80 -0.79 -15.36
CA ARG A 89 7.95 -0.24 -16.43
C ARG A 89 6.55 0.03 -15.91
N THR A 90 5.92 1.08 -16.43
CA THR A 90 4.49 1.32 -16.30
C THR A 90 3.85 1.15 -17.66
N CYS A 91 2.88 0.26 -17.75
CA CYS A 91 2.19 -0.09 -18.98
C CYS A 91 0.73 0.35 -18.91
N ASP A 92 0.23 0.88 -20.01
CA ASP A 92 -1.18 1.14 -20.24
C ASP A 92 -1.75 -0.02 -21.07
N LEU A 93 -2.68 -0.75 -20.50
CA LEU A 93 -3.25 -1.96 -21.12
C LEU A 93 -4.21 -1.62 -22.26
N ALA A 94 -4.89 -0.46 -22.19
CA ALA A 94 -5.82 -0.05 -23.22
C ALA A 94 -5.09 0.31 -24.53
N SER A 95 -3.94 0.97 -24.42
CA SER A 95 -3.11 1.31 -25.59
C SER A 95 -2.02 0.29 -25.89
N SER A 96 -1.86 -0.74 -25.07
CA SER A 96 -0.80 -1.75 -25.15
C SER A 96 0.61 -1.13 -25.22
N SER A 97 0.85 -0.05 -24.49
CA SER A 97 2.11 0.68 -24.49
C SER A 97 2.75 0.72 -23.10
N CYS A 98 4.10 0.76 -23.06
CA CYS A 98 4.83 0.89 -21.79
C CYS A 98 5.84 2.03 -21.85
N SER A 99 5.99 2.71 -20.71
CA SER A 99 7.09 3.64 -20.42
C SER A 99 8.05 3.02 -19.40
N GLN A 100 9.30 3.46 -19.41
CA GLN A 100 10.29 3.09 -18.40
C GLN A 100 9.98 3.80 -17.08
N GLY A 101 10.20 3.13 -15.95
CA GLY A 101 9.97 3.64 -14.61
C GLY A 101 8.58 3.32 -14.08
N LEU A 102 8.34 3.67 -12.81
CA LEU A 102 7.08 3.49 -12.10
C LEU A 102 6.39 4.86 -11.99
N ASP A 103 5.22 4.97 -12.58
CA ASP A 103 4.43 6.21 -12.63
C ASP A 103 3.11 6.04 -11.87
N ASP A 104 3.10 6.36 -10.59
CA ASP A 104 1.92 6.29 -9.72
C ASP A 104 0.89 7.38 -10.02
N THR A 105 1.19 8.37 -10.87
CA THR A 105 0.20 9.38 -11.26
C THR A 105 -0.97 8.76 -12.02
N LYS A 106 -0.76 7.61 -12.66
CA LYS A 106 -1.77 6.84 -13.39
C LYS A 106 -2.88 6.25 -12.52
N VAL A 107 -2.64 6.09 -11.22
CA VAL A 107 -3.58 5.51 -10.24
C VAL A 107 -3.81 6.42 -9.03
N SER A 108 -3.41 7.69 -9.13
CA SER A 108 -3.44 8.64 -8.00
C SER A 108 -4.84 8.94 -7.48
N ASP A 109 -5.88 8.86 -8.32
CA ASP A 109 -7.28 9.01 -7.96
C ASP A 109 -7.81 7.90 -7.04
N LEU A 110 -7.13 6.75 -7.02
CA LEU A 110 -7.43 5.64 -6.13
C LEU A 110 -6.74 5.73 -4.76
N GLN A 111 -5.98 6.79 -4.48
CA GLN A 111 -5.26 7.02 -3.22
C GLN A 111 -4.27 5.90 -2.84
N ILE A 112 -3.82 5.15 -3.84
CA ILE A 112 -2.84 4.07 -3.71
C ILE A 112 -1.67 4.28 -4.67
N THR A 113 -0.61 3.52 -4.44
CA THR A 113 0.57 3.44 -5.31
C THR A 113 0.89 1.99 -5.61
N HIS A 114 1.82 1.72 -6.52
CA HIS A 114 2.34 0.38 -6.74
C HIS A 114 2.90 -0.28 -5.46
N GLN A 115 3.37 0.51 -4.48
CA GLN A 115 3.90 0.02 -3.20
C GLN A 115 2.82 -0.38 -2.18
N PHE A 116 1.55 -0.11 -2.45
CA PHE A 116 0.47 -0.35 -1.48
C PHE A 116 0.42 -1.82 -1.04
N TRP A 117 0.71 -2.75 -1.94
CA TRP A 117 0.65 -4.19 -1.72
C TRP A 117 1.87 -4.77 -0.96
N SER A 118 2.74 -3.94 -0.42
CA SER A 118 3.94 -4.31 0.33
C SER A 118 4.28 -3.24 1.38
N ARG A 119 5.42 -2.61 1.27
CA ARG A 119 5.99 -1.66 2.24
C ARG A 119 5.08 -0.46 2.60
N ALA A 120 4.22 -0.01 1.69
CA ALA A 120 3.35 1.12 2.01
C ALA A 120 2.26 0.73 3.02
N THR A 121 1.75 -0.50 2.99
CA THR A 121 0.79 -1.00 3.98
C THR A 121 1.44 -1.17 5.35
N GLU A 122 2.65 -1.75 5.42
CA GLU A 122 3.40 -1.82 6.68
C GLU A 122 3.64 -0.43 7.27
N ARG A 123 4.12 0.52 6.44
CA ARG A 123 4.35 1.90 6.89
C ARG A 123 3.07 2.53 7.40
N ARG A 124 1.94 2.32 6.71
CA ARG A 124 0.63 2.81 7.13
C ARG A 124 0.23 2.24 8.48
N LEU A 125 0.40 0.93 8.70
CA LEU A 125 0.13 0.27 9.98
C LEU A 125 1.03 0.82 11.10
N ARG A 126 2.33 1.03 10.86
CA ARG A 126 3.26 1.64 11.84
C ARG A 126 2.85 3.07 12.21
N ILE A 127 2.43 3.87 11.23
CA ILE A 127 1.93 5.24 11.47
C ILE A 127 0.66 5.19 12.32
N ASP A 128 -0.28 4.31 12.00
CA ASP A 128 -1.52 4.17 12.75
C ASP A 128 -1.27 3.64 14.14
N ALA A 129 -0.32 2.72 14.34
CA ALA A 129 0.14 2.27 15.65
C ALA A 129 0.69 3.41 16.52
N SER A 130 1.41 4.36 15.92
CA SER A 130 1.94 5.54 16.63
C SER A 130 0.86 6.57 17.00
N ARG A 131 -0.34 6.44 16.44
CA ARG A 131 -1.48 7.37 16.60
C ARG A 131 -2.70 6.69 17.20
N ASN A 132 -2.57 5.43 17.64
CA ASN A 132 -3.67 4.69 18.24
C ASN A 132 -4.15 5.40 19.53
N ILE A 133 -5.45 5.36 19.74
CA ILE A 133 -6.12 5.98 20.90
C ILE A 133 -6.62 4.95 21.92
N GLY A 134 -6.33 3.67 21.69
CA GLY A 134 -6.74 2.54 22.53
C GLY A 134 -5.99 1.27 22.14
N PRO A 135 -6.20 0.16 22.86
CA PRO A 135 -5.58 -1.11 22.51
C PRO A 135 -6.07 -1.60 21.15
N SER A 136 -5.18 -2.27 20.41
CA SER A 136 -5.54 -3.00 19.21
C SER A 136 -6.19 -4.34 19.57
N GLU A 137 -7.01 -4.88 18.67
CA GLU A 137 -7.60 -6.20 18.80
C GLU A 137 -7.19 -7.08 17.63
N SER A 138 -6.71 -8.30 17.91
CA SER A 138 -6.43 -9.31 16.90
C SER A 138 -7.56 -10.31 16.78
N TYR A 139 -7.85 -10.75 15.56
CA TYR A 139 -8.87 -11.76 15.28
C TYR A 139 -8.59 -12.47 13.96
N LEU A 140 -9.23 -13.63 13.76
CA LEU A 140 -9.20 -14.36 12.51
C LEU A 140 -10.42 -14.01 11.67
N ALA A 141 -10.21 -13.86 10.36
CA ALA A 141 -11.26 -13.67 9.36
C ALA A 141 -11.02 -14.60 8.17
N GLU A 142 -11.91 -14.52 7.17
CA GLU A 142 -11.80 -15.27 5.93
C GLU A 142 -12.10 -14.34 4.75
N PHE A 143 -11.20 -14.31 3.76
CA PHE A 143 -11.36 -13.59 2.50
C PHE A 143 -10.94 -14.50 1.36
N ALA A 144 -11.74 -14.58 0.30
CA ALA A 144 -11.46 -15.43 -0.87
C ALA A 144 -11.12 -16.89 -0.47
N ASP A 145 -11.92 -17.48 0.42
CA ASP A 145 -11.73 -18.83 0.97
C ASP A 145 -10.38 -19.04 1.68
N THR A 146 -9.72 -17.95 2.10
CA THR A 146 -8.43 -17.98 2.77
C THR A 146 -8.55 -17.42 4.18
N LYS A 147 -8.08 -18.17 5.18
CA LYS A 147 -7.98 -17.69 6.56
C LYS A 147 -6.88 -16.65 6.67
N VAL A 148 -7.16 -15.58 7.40
CA VAL A 148 -6.26 -14.44 7.53
C VAL A 148 -6.19 -13.95 8.97
N ASN A 149 -5.05 -13.38 9.33
CA ASN A 149 -4.84 -12.71 10.60
C ASN A 149 -5.16 -11.23 10.46
N CYS A 150 -6.04 -10.71 11.28
CA CYS A 150 -6.50 -9.33 11.28
C CYS A 150 -6.12 -8.59 12.56
N VAL A 151 -5.87 -7.30 12.44
CA VAL A 151 -5.75 -6.38 13.59
C VAL A 151 -6.62 -5.15 13.34
N SER A 152 -7.45 -4.80 14.31
CA SER A 152 -8.16 -3.53 14.36
C SER A 152 -7.38 -2.52 15.20
N VAL A 153 -7.19 -1.32 14.68
CA VAL A 153 -6.42 -0.23 15.28
C VAL A 153 -7.33 0.97 15.47
N PRO A 154 -7.73 1.31 16.71
CA PRO A 154 -8.53 2.50 16.97
C PRO A 154 -7.66 3.75 16.80
N VAL A 155 -8.09 4.65 15.92
CA VAL A 155 -7.43 5.93 15.66
C VAL A 155 -8.43 7.08 15.74
N VAL A 156 -7.94 8.31 15.81
CA VAL A 156 -8.84 9.47 15.75
C VAL A 156 -9.63 9.44 14.42
N GLY A 157 -10.95 9.45 14.53
CA GLY A 157 -11.85 9.40 13.37
C GLY A 157 -12.36 8.01 13.01
N GLY A 158 -12.03 6.96 13.79
CA GLY A 158 -12.58 5.61 13.59
C GLY A 158 -11.60 4.49 13.89
N THR A 159 -11.95 3.29 13.43
CA THR A 159 -11.10 2.12 13.53
C THR A 159 -10.60 1.74 12.14
N LYS A 160 -9.31 1.45 12.03
CA LYS A 160 -8.73 0.87 10.82
C LYS A 160 -8.49 -0.61 11.01
N VAL A 161 -8.69 -1.37 9.95
CA VAL A 161 -8.50 -2.83 9.95
C VAL A 161 -7.43 -3.19 8.93
N TYR A 162 -6.55 -4.07 9.33
CA TYR A 162 -5.49 -4.65 8.51
C TYR A 162 -5.54 -6.16 8.64
N CYS A 163 -5.56 -6.88 7.51
CA CYS A 163 -5.51 -8.34 7.51
C CYS A 163 -4.46 -8.84 6.51
N ALA A 164 -3.75 -9.89 6.89
CA ALA A 164 -2.79 -10.58 6.05
C ALA A 164 -3.03 -12.08 6.05
N THR A 165 -2.70 -12.72 4.93
CA THR A 165 -2.53 -14.18 4.87
C THR A 165 -1.30 -14.60 5.67
N ASP A 166 -1.15 -15.90 5.92
CA ASP A 166 0.04 -16.43 6.61
C ASP A 166 1.36 -16.17 5.86
N ASP A 167 1.29 -15.96 4.53
CA ASP A 167 2.44 -15.60 3.68
C ASP A 167 2.67 -14.07 3.61
N GLY A 168 1.96 -13.29 4.40
CA GLY A 168 2.10 -11.82 4.47
C GLY A 168 1.41 -11.06 3.34
N VAL A 169 0.63 -11.72 2.50
CA VAL A 169 -0.13 -11.04 1.44
C VAL A 169 -1.28 -10.26 2.06
N LEU A 170 -1.42 -8.98 1.69
CA LEU A 170 -2.54 -8.16 2.14
C LEU A 170 -3.87 -8.82 1.75
N ALA A 171 -4.73 -9.10 2.73
CA ALA A 171 -6.04 -9.65 2.47
C ALA A 171 -7.17 -8.61 2.60
N HIS A 172 -7.02 -7.69 3.55
CA HIS A 172 -8.02 -6.65 3.76
C HIS A 172 -7.39 -5.41 4.37
N TYR A 173 -7.81 -4.27 3.89
CA TYR A 173 -7.60 -2.97 4.53
C TYR A 173 -8.91 -2.21 4.54
N ALA A 174 -9.32 -1.74 5.70
CA ALA A 174 -10.46 -0.85 5.84
C ALA A 174 -10.04 0.39 6.64
N GLY A 175 -10.25 1.55 6.03
CA GLY A 175 -10.06 2.86 6.63
C GLY A 175 -11.19 3.81 6.23
N PRO A 176 -11.24 5.04 6.77
CA PRO A 176 -12.27 6.00 6.44
C PRO A 176 -12.24 6.45 4.98
N ASP A 177 -11.09 6.37 4.34
CA ASP A 177 -10.81 6.84 2.98
C ASP A 177 -10.85 5.72 1.93
N LEU A 178 -10.47 4.49 2.32
CA LEU A 178 -10.16 3.42 1.40
C LEU A 178 -10.55 2.06 1.98
N LEU A 179 -11.16 1.22 1.15
CA LEU A 179 -11.41 -0.19 1.40
C LEU A 179 -10.70 -1.02 0.33
N ILE A 180 -9.94 -2.02 0.74
CA ILE A 180 -9.32 -3.02 -0.15
C ILE A 180 -9.68 -4.40 0.37
N GLU A 181 -10.13 -5.27 -0.51
CA GLU A 181 -10.58 -6.60 -0.19
C GLU A 181 -10.03 -7.63 -1.16
N LEU A 182 -9.41 -8.67 -0.64
CA LEU A 182 -8.97 -9.84 -1.40
C LEU A 182 -10.19 -10.59 -1.95
N THR A 183 -10.23 -10.79 -3.25
CA THR A 183 -11.32 -11.50 -3.95
C THR A 183 -10.88 -12.80 -4.60
N GLY A 184 -9.58 -13.07 -4.63
CA GLY A 184 -8.99 -14.31 -5.10
C GLY A 184 -7.54 -14.41 -4.66
N TYR A 185 -7.11 -15.60 -4.26
CA TYR A 185 -5.75 -15.88 -3.79
C TYR A 185 -5.28 -17.25 -4.26
N SER A 186 -4.01 -17.31 -4.67
CA SER A 186 -3.31 -18.54 -5.03
C SER A 186 -1.83 -18.40 -4.76
N THR A 187 -1.20 -19.43 -4.24
CA THR A 187 0.27 -19.56 -4.14
C THR A 187 0.94 -19.87 -5.49
N THR A 188 0.16 -19.90 -6.58
CA THR A 188 0.68 -20.10 -7.93
C THR A 188 0.89 -18.75 -8.62
N VAL A 189 2.08 -18.55 -9.18
CA VAL A 189 2.46 -17.36 -9.95
C VAL A 189 1.79 -17.39 -11.33
N ASN A 190 1.01 -16.38 -11.66
CA ASN A 190 0.47 -16.22 -13.00
C ASN A 190 1.48 -15.52 -13.92
N ARG A 191 2.32 -16.31 -14.57
CA ARG A 191 3.41 -15.79 -15.43
C ARG A 191 2.94 -14.98 -16.64
N LYS A 192 1.69 -15.12 -17.07
CA LYS A 192 1.15 -14.30 -18.15
C LYS A 192 1.09 -12.82 -17.78
N LEU A 193 0.93 -12.50 -16.50
CA LEU A 193 0.82 -11.11 -16.03
C LEU A 193 2.15 -10.33 -16.06
N PHE A 194 3.28 -10.97 -16.34
CA PHE A 194 4.58 -10.31 -16.52
C PHE A 194 4.79 -9.74 -17.94
N SER A 195 3.79 -9.81 -18.79
CA SER A 195 3.80 -9.23 -20.12
C SER A 195 2.57 -8.37 -20.40
N ILE A 196 2.65 -7.47 -21.38
CA ILE A 196 1.50 -6.60 -21.76
C ILE A 196 0.33 -7.42 -22.30
N GLY A 197 0.60 -8.45 -23.10
CA GLY A 197 -0.43 -9.28 -23.75
C GLY A 197 -1.03 -10.37 -22.85
N GLY A 198 -0.63 -10.45 -21.59
CA GLY A 198 -1.14 -11.45 -20.65
C GLY A 198 -2.44 -11.01 -19.99
N THR A 199 -3.53 -11.71 -20.24
CA THR A 199 -4.83 -11.62 -19.56
C THR A 199 -5.17 -12.93 -18.89
#